data_43955f1a3fd599179682285b221e77e7
#
_entry.id   43955f1a3fd599179682285b221e77e7
#
_cell.length_a   1.000
_cell.length_b   1.000
_cell.length_c   1.000
_cell.angle_alpha   90.00
_cell.angle_beta   90.00
_cell.angle_gamma   90.00
#
_symmetry.space_group_name_H-M   'P 1'
#
loop_
_entity.id
_entity.type
_entity.pdbx_description
1 polymer ?
#
loop_
_entity_poly.entity_id
_entity_poly.type
_entity_poly.pdbx_seq_one_letter_code
_entity_poly.pdbx_strand_id
1 'polypeptide(L)'
;CLHHAVEPERVGVVSRQARQADRNLENDISRLAEELSADDTPGAAYCSFENFRQIYHLQRGVQSRFGVPVYLALLTMSPAQNADPAETGSMMEQLGELIHKSLRQCDAMARYSENQYVLLISGNSSAENGSTPLERIKAAFYRVPAHGRYLLNYHMYAPELHALSADARRR
;
A
#
# COMPACT_ATOMS: atom_id res chain seq x y z
N CYS A 1 34.42 58.37 -18.06
CA CYS A 1 33.15 57.63 -17.98
C CYS A 1 33.20 56.40 -18.89
N LEU A 2 33.52 55.21 -18.32
CA LEU A 2 33.51 53.97 -19.06
C LEU A 2 32.09 53.36 -18.93
N HIS A 3 31.29 53.45 -19.99
CA HIS A 3 30.07 52.69 -20.14
C HIS A 3 30.47 51.27 -20.45
N HIS A 4 30.31 50.36 -19.47
CA HIS A 4 30.30 48.95 -19.73
C HIS A 4 28.93 48.62 -20.33
N ALA A 5 28.90 48.52 -21.64
CA ALA A 5 27.78 47.92 -22.34
C ALA A 5 27.75 46.40 -22.02
N VAL A 6 26.76 46.00 -21.29
CA VAL A 6 26.48 44.55 -21.07
C VAL A 6 26.07 43.98 -22.43
N GLU A 7 26.89 43.12 -22.98
CA GLU A 7 26.65 42.51 -24.30
C GLU A 7 25.32 41.73 -24.31
N PRO A 8 24.41 42.05 -25.23
CA PRO A 8 23.09 41.39 -25.30
C PRO A 8 23.18 39.88 -25.62
N GLU A 9 24.30 39.42 -26.16
CA GLU A 9 24.52 38.01 -26.49
C GLU A 9 24.60 37.10 -25.27
N ARG A 10 25.16 37.56 -24.15
CA ARG A 10 25.26 36.75 -22.91
C ARG A 10 23.91 36.49 -22.26
N VAL A 11 22.98 37.43 -22.31
CA VAL A 11 21.63 37.27 -21.78
C VAL A 11 20.83 36.26 -22.59
N GLY A 12 21.01 36.27 -23.93
CA GLY A 12 20.34 35.31 -24.82
C GLY A 12 20.82 33.87 -24.65
N VAL A 13 22.12 33.69 -24.37
CA VAL A 13 22.70 32.34 -24.11
C VAL A 13 22.22 31.78 -22.79
N VAL A 14 22.19 32.55 -21.72
CA VAL A 14 21.67 32.14 -20.40
C VAL A 14 20.18 31.76 -20.50
N SER A 15 19.38 32.54 -21.22
CA SER A 15 17.97 32.26 -21.43
C SER A 15 17.72 30.95 -22.23
N ARG A 16 18.56 30.64 -23.21
CA ARG A 16 18.48 29.37 -23.96
C ARG A 16 18.89 28.18 -23.12
N GLN A 17 19.94 28.29 -22.33
CA GLN A 17 20.39 27.26 -21.41
C GLN A 17 19.34 26.98 -20.32
N ALA A 18 18.72 28.01 -19.74
CA ALA A 18 17.64 27.85 -18.78
C ALA A 18 16.45 27.11 -19.38
N ARG A 19 16.01 27.49 -20.59
CA ARG A 19 14.91 26.81 -21.30
C ARG A 19 15.24 25.36 -21.68
N GLN A 20 16.49 25.05 -21.99
CA GLN A 20 16.92 23.69 -22.25
C GLN A 20 16.94 22.84 -20.99
N ALA A 21 17.37 23.41 -19.83
CA ALA A 21 17.32 22.75 -18.54
C ALA A 21 15.88 22.46 -18.12
N ASP A 22 14.95 23.40 -18.31
CA ASP A 22 13.52 23.19 -18.03
C ASP A 22 12.92 22.07 -18.87
N ARG A 23 13.23 22.01 -20.17
CA ARG A 23 12.78 20.89 -21.05
C ARG A 23 13.35 19.56 -20.64
N ASN A 24 14.57 19.49 -20.17
CA ASN A 24 15.17 18.28 -19.67
C ASN A 24 14.45 17.77 -18.40
N LEU A 25 14.11 18.69 -17.47
CA LEU A 25 13.34 18.38 -16.27
C LEU A 25 11.93 17.89 -16.61
N GLU A 26 11.25 18.52 -17.58
CA GLU A 26 9.94 18.05 -18.07
C GLU A 26 10.00 16.65 -18.67
N ASN A 27 11.05 16.34 -19.43
CA ASN A 27 11.26 15.00 -19.97
C ASN A 27 11.57 13.98 -18.87
N ASP A 28 12.35 14.35 -17.86
CA ASP A 28 12.71 13.49 -16.75
C ASP A 28 11.49 13.14 -15.90
N ILE A 29 10.65 14.13 -15.57
CA ILE A 29 9.43 13.88 -14.80
C ILE A 29 8.41 13.05 -15.59
N SER A 30 8.30 13.27 -16.91
CA SER A 30 7.41 12.48 -17.77
C SER A 30 7.86 11.01 -17.82
N ARG A 31 9.15 10.77 -17.95
CA ARG A 31 9.73 9.42 -17.92
C ARG A 31 9.49 8.74 -16.58
N LEU A 32 9.73 9.45 -15.48
CA LEU A 32 9.47 8.94 -14.14
C LEU A 32 8.00 8.57 -13.95
N ALA A 33 7.08 9.44 -14.42
CA ALA A 33 5.65 9.17 -14.35
C ALA A 33 5.25 7.92 -15.15
N GLU A 34 5.85 7.71 -16.34
CA GLU A 34 5.64 6.50 -17.14
C GLU A 34 6.16 5.26 -16.43
N GLU A 35 7.35 5.31 -15.85
CA GLU A 35 7.95 4.21 -15.08
C GLU A 35 7.08 3.83 -13.88
N LEU A 36 6.59 4.82 -13.14
CA LEU A 36 5.71 4.59 -11.99
C LEU A 36 4.33 4.03 -12.39
N SER A 37 3.85 4.37 -13.57
CA SER A 37 2.56 3.88 -14.08
C SER A 37 2.66 2.49 -14.71
N ALA A 38 3.83 2.06 -15.13
CA ALA A 38 4.05 0.76 -15.78
C ALA A 38 3.77 -0.42 -14.84
N ASP A 39 3.94 -0.23 -13.53
CA ASP A 39 3.71 -1.24 -12.49
C ASP A 39 2.28 -1.20 -11.92
N ASP A 40 1.34 -0.57 -12.63
CA ASP A 40 -0.06 -0.45 -12.21
C ASP A 40 -0.80 -1.80 -12.36
N THR A 41 -0.43 -2.77 -11.52
CA THR A 41 -1.05 -4.08 -11.45
C THR A 41 -2.30 -4.05 -10.57
N PRO A 42 -3.40 -4.72 -10.97
CA PRO A 42 -4.57 -4.83 -10.12
C PRO A 42 -4.27 -5.66 -8.87
N GLY A 43 -4.88 -5.28 -7.75
CA GLY A 43 -4.73 -5.92 -6.46
C GLY A 43 -3.97 -5.09 -5.44
N ALA A 44 -3.92 -5.56 -4.21
CA ALA A 44 -3.25 -4.87 -3.11
C ALA A 44 -1.73 -4.79 -3.32
N ALA A 45 -1.11 -3.72 -2.82
CA ALA A 45 0.34 -3.63 -2.76
C ALA A 45 0.89 -4.73 -1.83
N TYR A 46 1.61 -5.69 -2.39
CA TYR A 46 2.31 -6.72 -1.61
C TYR A 46 3.73 -6.24 -1.32
N CYS A 47 4.05 -5.99 -0.07
CA CYS A 47 5.31 -5.39 0.32
C CYS A 47 5.93 -6.10 1.54
N SER A 48 7.17 -5.74 1.86
CA SER A 48 7.79 -6.14 3.13
C SER A 48 7.04 -5.51 4.31
N PHE A 49 7.15 -6.10 5.48
CA PHE A 49 6.52 -5.55 6.69
C PHE A 49 7.06 -4.15 7.04
N GLU A 50 8.32 -3.87 6.75
CA GLU A 50 8.91 -2.54 6.94
C GLU A 50 8.25 -1.49 6.03
N ASN A 51 8.09 -1.78 4.74
CA ASN A 51 7.37 -0.91 3.81
C ASN A 51 5.89 -0.78 4.20
N PHE A 52 5.27 -1.86 4.63
CA PHE A 52 3.90 -1.85 5.14
C PHE A 52 3.73 -0.87 6.32
N ARG A 53 4.68 -0.82 7.24
CA ARG A 53 4.66 0.16 8.34
C ARG A 53 4.65 1.60 7.83
N GLN A 54 5.44 1.90 6.81
CA GLN A 54 5.46 3.24 6.20
C GLN A 54 4.13 3.58 5.52
N ILE A 55 3.55 2.64 4.79
CA ILE A 55 2.23 2.79 4.18
C ILE A 55 1.16 3.00 5.26
N TYR A 56 1.21 2.24 6.34
CA TYR A 56 0.31 2.40 7.48
C TYR A 56 0.37 3.82 8.07
N HIS A 57 1.56 4.34 8.32
CA HIS A 57 1.73 5.69 8.85
C HIS A 57 1.22 6.77 7.87
N LEU A 58 1.47 6.59 6.58
CA LEU A 58 0.94 7.48 5.55
C LEU A 58 -0.60 7.48 5.54
N GLN A 59 -1.21 6.30 5.55
CA GLN A 59 -2.67 6.15 5.55
C GLN A 59 -3.30 6.69 6.83
N ARG A 60 -2.64 6.58 7.98
CA ARG A 60 -3.07 7.21 9.22
C ARG A 60 -3.09 8.73 9.12
N GLY A 61 -2.10 9.32 8.45
CA GLY A 61 -2.07 10.75 8.15
C GLY A 61 -3.22 11.18 7.24
N VAL A 62 -3.50 10.40 6.21
CA VAL A 62 -4.65 10.62 5.30
C VAL A 62 -5.98 10.52 6.06
N GLN A 63 -6.14 9.50 6.91
CA GLN A 63 -7.31 9.34 7.77
C GLN A 63 -7.53 10.55 8.67
N SER A 64 -6.47 11.01 9.33
CA SER A 64 -6.53 12.17 10.23
C SER A 64 -6.94 13.46 9.52
N ARG A 65 -6.47 13.65 8.28
CA ARG A 65 -6.71 14.88 7.52
C ARG A 65 -8.03 14.89 6.77
N PHE A 66 -8.42 13.75 6.19
CA PHE A 66 -9.55 13.66 5.27
C PHE A 66 -10.71 12.82 5.79
N GLY A 67 -10.57 12.19 6.96
CA GLY A 67 -11.61 11.34 7.53
C GLY A 67 -11.84 10.02 6.78
N VAL A 68 -10.89 9.60 5.95
CA VAL A 68 -10.98 8.32 5.22
C VAL A 68 -10.75 7.16 6.19
N PRO A 69 -11.69 6.22 6.36
CA PRO A 69 -11.51 5.09 7.26
C PRO A 69 -10.35 4.20 6.85
N VAL A 70 -9.62 3.69 7.82
CA VAL A 70 -8.53 2.73 7.65
C VAL A 70 -8.72 1.58 8.62
N TYR A 71 -8.63 0.36 8.13
CA TYR A 71 -8.75 -0.87 8.92
C TYR A 71 -7.48 -1.68 8.82
N LEU A 72 -7.01 -2.14 9.96
CA LEU A 72 -5.90 -3.10 10.05
C LEU A 72 -6.49 -4.48 10.31
N ALA A 73 -6.07 -5.48 9.56
CA ALA A 73 -6.50 -6.85 9.75
C ALA A 73 -5.29 -7.79 9.86
N LEU A 74 -5.39 -8.76 10.74
CA LEU A 74 -4.42 -9.83 10.87
C LEU A 74 -5.11 -11.14 10.52
N LEU A 75 -4.68 -11.79 9.41
CA LEU A 75 -5.12 -13.11 9.02
C LEU A 75 -4.14 -14.14 9.54
N THR A 76 -4.67 -15.17 10.19
CA THR A 76 -3.90 -16.30 10.71
C THR A 76 -4.39 -17.59 10.11
N MET A 77 -3.48 -18.34 9.50
CA MET A 77 -3.75 -19.69 9.00
C MET A 77 -3.13 -20.71 9.95
N SER A 78 -3.94 -21.59 10.49
CA SER A 78 -3.50 -22.67 11.39
C SER A 78 -3.75 -24.03 10.77
N PRO A 79 -2.78 -24.95 10.78
CA PRO A 79 -3.02 -26.30 10.30
C PRO A 79 -4.01 -27.03 11.23
N ALA A 80 -4.97 -27.73 10.64
CA ALA A 80 -5.80 -28.67 11.37
C ALA A 80 -5.02 -29.98 11.64
N GLN A 81 -5.55 -30.87 12.47
CA GLN A 81 -4.88 -32.07 12.97
C GLN A 81 -4.28 -33.01 11.90
N ASN A 82 -4.74 -32.92 10.66
CA ASN A 82 -4.31 -33.77 9.55
C ASN A 82 -3.49 -33.01 8.47
N ALA A 83 -3.07 -31.79 8.75
CA ALA A 83 -2.27 -31.00 7.82
C ALA A 83 -0.78 -31.38 7.93
N ASP A 84 -0.11 -31.53 6.79
CA ASP A 84 1.34 -31.72 6.75
C ASP A 84 2.01 -30.37 6.99
N PRO A 85 2.88 -30.23 8.02
CA PRO A 85 3.63 -28.99 8.25
C PRO A 85 4.48 -28.57 7.05
N ALA A 86 4.94 -29.50 6.21
CA ALA A 86 5.71 -29.20 5.00
C ALA A 86 4.88 -28.47 3.93
N GLU A 87 3.58 -28.62 3.93
CA GLU A 87 2.66 -27.96 2.97
C GLU A 87 2.29 -26.54 3.41
N THR A 88 2.52 -26.17 4.65
CA THR A 88 2.10 -24.87 5.20
C THR A 88 2.69 -23.68 4.43
N GLY A 89 3.96 -23.77 4.01
CA GLY A 89 4.60 -22.73 3.20
C GLY A 89 3.90 -22.51 1.86
N SER A 90 3.61 -23.57 1.15
CA SER A 90 2.88 -23.52 -0.13
C SER A 90 1.47 -22.97 0.04
N MET A 91 0.78 -23.38 1.11
CA MET A 91 -0.56 -22.87 1.42
C MET A 91 -0.56 -21.39 1.75
N MET A 92 0.45 -20.91 2.45
CA MET A 92 0.62 -19.48 2.73
C MET A 92 0.88 -18.67 1.46
N GLU A 93 1.65 -19.19 0.50
CA GLU A 93 1.84 -18.54 -0.80
C GLU A 93 0.52 -18.46 -1.58
N GLN A 94 -0.25 -19.53 -1.62
CA GLN A 94 -1.57 -19.55 -2.25
C GLN A 94 -2.54 -18.56 -1.58
N LEU A 95 -2.53 -18.50 -0.26
CA LEU A 95 -3.31 -17.52 0.49
C LEU A 95 -2.86 -16.08 0.16
N GLY A 96 -1.57 -15.84 0.05
CA GLY A 96 -1.03 -14.54 -0.32
C GLY A 96 -1.50 -14.07 -1.70
N GLU A 97 -1.48 -14.95 -2.70
CA GLU A 97 -2.02 -14.65 -4.04
C GLU A 97 -3.52 -14.38 -4.01
N LEU A 98 -4.26 -15.13 -3.24
CA LEU A 98 -5.70 -14.95 -3.07
C LEU A 98 -6.03 -13.60 -2.43
N ILE A 99 -5.30 -13.22 -1.38
CA ILE A 99 -5.44 -11.92 -0.73
C ILE A 99 -5.14 -10.80 -1.73
N HIS A 100 -4.00 -10.91 -2.43
CA HIS A 100 -3.58 -9.92 -3.42
C HIS A 100 -4.65 -9.65 -4.48
N LYS A 101 -5.26 -10.70 -5.01
CA LYS A 101 -6.31 -10.60 -6.04
C LYS A 101 -7.66 -10.12 -5.50
N SER A 102 -7.93 -10.34 -4.22
CA SER A 102 -9.21 -10.03 -3.59
C SER A 102 -9.31 -8.60 -3.09
N LEU A 103 -8.19 -7.95 -2.88
CA LEU A 103 -8.09 -6.57 -2.39
C LEU A 103 -7.89 -5.58 -3.55
N ARG A 104 -8.09 -4.29 -3.25
CA ARG A 104 -7.95 -3.19 -4.21
C ARG A 104 -6.53 -2.63 -4.22
N GLN A 105 -6.19 -1.87 -5.26
CA GLN A 105 -4.89 -1.17 -5.37
C GLN A 105 -4.60 -0.18 -4.23
N CYS A 106 -5.65 0.37 -3.62
CA CYS A 106 -5.51 1.26 -2.46
C CYS A 106 -5.27 0.52 -1.14
N ASP A 107 -5.34 -0.81 -1.15
CA ASP A 107 -5.07 -1.66 0.00
C ASP A 107 -3.62 -2.13 -0.02
N ALA A 108 -3.10 -2.56 1.13
CA ALA A 108 -1.75 -3.10 1.24
C ALA A 108 -1.76 -4.40 2.03
N MET A 109 -0.78 -5.25 1.75
CA MET A 109 -0.57 -6.51 2.47
C MET A 109 0.91 -6.80 2.67
N ALA A 110 1.23 -7.47 3.76
CA ALA A 110 2.57 -7.96 4.03
C ALA A 110 2.55 -9.28 4.80
N ARG A 111 3.57 -10.09 4.60
CA ARG A 111 3.81 -11.25 5.44
C ARG A 111 4.25 -10.77 6.82
N TYR A 112 3.55 -11.18 7.87
CA TYR A 112 3.86 -10.80 9.23
C TYR A 112 4.63 -11.88 10.00
N SER A 113 4.22 -13.13 9.83
CA SER A 113 4.89 -14.29 10.40
C SER A 113 4.77 -15.50 9.46
N GLU A 114 5.25 -16.66 9.90
CA GLU A 114 5.19 -17.89 9.09
C GLU A 114 3.75 -18.26 8.67
N ASN A 115 2.78 -17.91 9.49
CA ASN A 115 1.37 -18.27 9.27
C ASN A 115 0.42 -17.08 9.30
N GLN A 116 0.93 -15.84 9.15
CA GLN A 116 0.11 -14.63 9.24
C GLN A 116 0.41 -13.63 8.12
N TYR A 117 -0.66 -13.02 7.62
CA TYR A 117 -0.62 -11.81 6.81
C TYR A 117 -1.26 -10.65 7.56
N VAL A 118 -0.65 -9.48 7.44
CA VAL A 118 -1.24 -8.21 7.87
C VAL A 118 -1.77 -7.47 6.66
N LEU A 119 -2.98 -6.93 6.77
CA LEU A 119 -3.67 -6.20 5.71
C LEU A 119 -4.00 -4.79 6.18
N LEU A 120 -3.89 -3.84 5.26
CA LEU A 120 -4.37 -2.48 5.43
C LEU A 120 -5.46 -2.24 4.40
N ILE A 121 -6.68 -2.03 4.88
CA ILE A 121 -7.87 -1.81 4.06
C ILE A 121 -8.30 -0.37 4.23
N SER A 122 -8.33 0.38 3.13
CA SER A 122 -8.68 1.80 3.13
C SER A 122 -9.97 2.09 2.38
N GLY A 123 -10.68 3.13 2.81
CA GLY A 123 -11.89 3.63 2.16
C GLY A 123 -13.19 3.23 2.86
N ASN A 124 -14.30 3.64 2.24
CA ASN A 124 -15.67 3.43 2.74
C ASN A 124 -16.17 1.98 2.54
N SER A 125 -15.47 1.00 3.09
CA SER A 125 -16.22 -0.17 3.48
C SER A 125 -17.00 0.30 4.70
N SER A 126 -18.33 0.47 4.58
CA SER A 126 -19.19 0.81 5.71
C SER A 126 -18.76 0.02 6.93
N ALA A 127 -18.74 0.63 8.10
CA ALA A 127 -18.21 0.01 9.33
C ALA A 127 -18.85 -1.36 9.64
N GLU A 128 -20.05 -1.57 9.15
CA GLU A 128 -20.73 -2.88 9.16
C GLU A 128 -20.10 -3.87 8.16
N ASN A 129 -19.37 -3.38 7.14
CA ASN A 129 -18.83 -4.17 6.04
C ASN A 129 -17.28 -4.15 5.96
N GLY A 130 -16.59 -3.60 6.94
CA GLY A 130 -15.13 -3.69 7.01
C GLY A 130 -14.61 -5.13 6.98
N SER A 131 -15.40 -6.08 7.47
CA SER A 131 -15.15 -7.52 7.39
C SER A 131 -15.44 -8.12 6.00
N THR A 132 -16.19 -7.45 5.12
CA THR A 132 -16.63 -8.00 3.83
C THR A 132 -15.48 -8.46 2.93
N PRO A 133 -14.37 -7.72 2.76
CA PRO A 133 -13.22 -8.23 2.02
C PRO A 133 -12.61 -9.48 2.63
N LEU A 134 -12.55 -9.55 3.96
CA LEU A 134 -12.00 -10.69 4.71
C LEU A 134 -12.89 -11.91 4.61
N GLU A 135 -14.20 -11.74 4.68
CA GLU A 135 -15.16 -12.81 4.48
C GLU A 135 -15.11 -13.37 3.04
N ARG A 136 -14.92 -12.50 2.05
CA ARG A 136 -14.70 -12.93 0.66
C ARG A 136 -13.43 -13.74 0.50
N ILE A 137 -12.34 -13.30 1.11
CA ILE A 137 -11.05 -14.02 1.11
C ILE A 137 -11.24 -15.39 1.76
N LYS A 138 -11.87 -15.44 2.90
CA LYS A 138 -12.13 -16.68 3.63
C LYS A 138 -13.02 -17.65 2.83
N ALA A 139 -14.10 -17.15 2.24
CA ALA A 139 -14.98 -17.95 1.39
C ALA A 139 -14.25 -18.48 0.14
N ALA A 140 -13.44 -17.64 -0.50
CA ALA A 140 -12.64 -18.05 -1.66
C ALA A 140 -11.56 -19.08 -1.28
N PHE A 141 -10.94 -18.94 -0.13
CA PHE A 141 -9.97 -19.89 0.40
C PHE A 141 -10.58 -21.29 0.56
N TYR A 142 -11.76 -21.37 1.15
CA TYR A 142 -12.44 -22.66 1.40
C TYR A 142 -13.15 -23.25 0.18
N ARG A 143 -13.22 -22.54 -0.95
CA ARG A 143 -13.70 -23.14 -2.22
C ARG A 143 -12.77 -24.24 -2.75
N VAL A 144 -11.50 -24.21 -2.37
CA VAL A 144 -10.53 -25.24 -2.73
C VAL A 144 -10.59 -26.34 -1.66
N PRO A 145 -11.01 -27.56 -1.99
CA PRO A 145 -11.20 -28.63 -0.99
C PRO A 145 -9.95 -28.95 -0.17
N ALA A 146 -8.76 -28.88 -0.78
CA ALA A 146 -7.49 -29.10 -0.10
C ALA A 146 -7.23 -28.10 1.04
N HIS A 147 -7.81 -26.91 0.97
CA HIS A 147 -7.67 -25.87 1.99
C HIS A 147 -8.49 -26.14 3.25
N GLY A 148 -9.45 -27.08 3.22
CA GLY A 148 -10.24 -27.48 4.39
C GLY A 148 -9.41 -28.10 5.54
N ARG A 149 -8.14 -28.42 5.28
CA ARG A 149 -7.19 -28.88 6.32
C ARG A 149 -6.57 -27.73 7.14
N TYR A 150 -6.92 -26.51 6.82
CA TYR A 150 -6.40 -25.31 7.48
C TYR A 150 -7.54 -24.48 8.02
N LEU A 151 -7.29 -23.83 9.16
CA LEU A 151 -8.22 -22.86 9.74
C LEU A 151 -7.73 -21.47 9.42
N LEU A 152 -8.56 -20.71 8.72
CA LEU A 152 -8.29 -19.31 8.41
C LEU A 152 -9.16 -18.42 9.31
N ASN A 153 -8.52 -17.65 10.18
CA ASN A 153 -9.15 -16.71 11.08
C ASN A 153 -8.57 -15.31 10.86
N TYR A 154 -9.32 -14.30 11.27
CA TYR A 154 -8.84 -12.93 11.22
C TYR A 154 -9.29 -12.11 12.42
N HIS A 155 -8.51 -11.09 12.74
CA HIS A 155 -8.87 -10.02 13.65
C HIS A 155 -8.78 -8.69 12.93
N MET A 156 -9.78 -7.82 13.15
CA MET A 156 -9.79 -6.47 12.63
C MET A 156 -9.57 -5.46 13.75
N TYR A 157 -8.84 -4.41 13.41
CA TYR A 157 -8.64 -3.24 14.25
C TYR A 157 -8.92 -1.98 13.44
N ALA A 158 -9.83 -1.14 13.95
CA ALA A 158 -10.13 0.16 13.39
C ALA A 158 -9.45 1.25 14.24
N PRO A 159 -8.32 1.83 13.80
CA PRO A 159 -7.67 2.90 14.55
C PRO A 159 -8.59 4.12 14.68
N GLU A 160 -8.78 4.61 15.89
CA GLU A 160 -9.64 5.76 16.13
C GLU A 160 -9.01 7.07 15.63
N LEU A 161 -9.84 7.94 15.04
CA LEU A 161 -9.43 9.27 14.57
C LEU A 161 -8.92 10.16 15.69
N HIS A 162 -9.43 9.97 16.92
CA HIS A 162 -9.13 10.82 18.08
C HIS A 162 -7.71 10.64 18.65
N ALA A 163 -7.05 9.51 18.44
CA ALA A 163 -5.72 9.24 18.99
C ALA A 163 -4.62 10.16 18.41
N LEU A 164 -4.80 10.72 17.20
CA LEU A 164 -3.86 11.63 16.58
C LEU A 164 -4.06 13.10 16.96
N SER A 165 -5.27 13.50 17.33
CA SER A 165 -5.55 14.88 17.76
C SER A 165 -5.05 15.18 19.17
N ALA A 166 -4.91 14.18 20.03
CA ALA A 166 -4.39 14.34 21.37
C ALA A 166 -2.86 14.56 21.39
N ASP A 167 -2.15 13.96 20.46
CA ASP A 167 -0.68 14.07 20.35
C ASP A 167 -0.25 15.39 19.70
N ALA A 168 -1.04 15.93 18.78
CA ALA A 168 -0.80 17.23 18.15
C ALA A 168 -0.95 18.43 19.11
N ARG A 169 -1.66 18.26 20.23
CA ARG A 169 -1.84 19.30 21.27
C ARG A 169 -0.74 19.31 22.33
N ARG A 170 0.18 18.35 22.30
CA ARG A 170 1.29 18.23 23.26
C ARG A 170 2.65 18.68 22.72
N ARG A 171 2.68 19.28 21.54
CA ARG A 171 3.92 19.84 20.95
C ARG A 171 3.88 21.34 20.86
#